data_0a18fd5b8cb7d3f2a53b47372ed7de1d
#
_entry.id   0a18fd5b8cb7d3f2a53b47372ed7de1d
#
_cell.length_a   1.000
_cell.length_b   1.000
_cell.length_c   1.000
_cell.angle_alpha   90.00
_cell.angle_beta   90.00
_cell.angle_gamma   90.00
#
_symmetry.space_group_name_H-M   'P 1'
#
loop_
_entity.id
_entity.type
_entity.pdbx_description
1 polymer ?
#
loop_
_entity_poly.entity_id
_entity_poly.type
_entity_poly.pdbx_seq_one_letter_code
_entity_poly.pdbx_strand_id
1 'polypeptide(L)'
;GLGDVYKRQVSTLWTADSDRLTAEKPVTLTWDNGQGFLFKRVIAVDDLYMFTITDSVEATGTQSATLVPYSVIRRFNKPHVAGTYVLHEGFVGVMGDQGLAELTYDKADKGDALPAGGKGKEYKAAVGGFTGITDKYWAAAFVPDQSQSYDATYRSVEGTTRIYEADMMLPAATVSQGSPVISAKRLFVGAKEVKTVDGYSASLNIKRFD
;
A
#
# COMPACT_ATOMS: atom_id res chain seq x y z
N GLY A 1 9.20 -13.22 -18.02
CA GLY A 1 7.88 -13.58 -17.66
C GLY A 1 6.81 -12.73 -18.28
N LEU A 2 5.66 -13.31 -18.47
CA LEU A 2 4.44 -12.67 -18.96
C LEU A 2 3.96 -11.47 -18.11
N GLY A 3 4.57 -11.27 -16.95
CA GLY A 3 4.19 -10.20 -16.02
C GLY A 3 4.54 -8.79 -16.46
N ASP A 4 5.47 -8.60 -17.37
CA ASP A 4 5.97 -7.25 -17.71
C ASP A 4 5.10 -6.52 -18.74
N VAL A 5 4.34 -7.25 -19.54
CA VAL A 5 3.46 -6.70 -20.59
C VAL A 5 2.25 -5.98 -19.99
N TYR A 6 1.76 -6.43 -18.84
CA TYR A 6 0.57 -5.91 -18.20
C TYR A 6 0.84 -4.94 -17.05
N LYS A 7 2.11 -4.86 -16.59
CA LYS A 7 2.50 -3.98 -15.49
C LYS A 7 2.74 -2.55 -16.00
N ARG A 8 2.21 -1.59 -15.26
CA ARG A 8 2.67 -0.21 -15.41
C ARG A 8 4.16 -0.12 -15.07
N GLN A 9 4.92 0.61 -15.86
CA GLN A 9 6.30 0.95 -15.60
C GLN A 9 6.39 2.31 -14.88
N VAL A 10 7.54 2.62 -14.29
CA VAL A 10 7.75 3.95 -13.68
C VAL A 10 7.64 5.09 -14.68
N SER A 11 7.84 4.82 -15.97
CA SER A 11 7.71 5.77 -17.07
C SER A 11 6.32 5.79 -17.71
N THR A 12 5.34 5.02 -17.19
CA THR A 12 3.99 5.00 -17.74
C THR A 12 3.32 6.36 -17.57
N LEU A 13 2.87 6.94 -18.66
CA LEU A 13 2.12 8.20 -18.66
C LEU A 13 0.63 7.89 -18.52
N TRP A 14 0.03 8.41 -17.46
CA TRP A 14 -1.39 8.33 -17.19
C TRP A 14 -2.08 9.61 -17.62
N THR A 15 -3.30 9.49 -18.14
CA THR A 15 -4.18 10.63 -18.37
C THR A 15 -5.02 10.86 -17.13
N ALA A 16 -4.99 12.09 -16.61
CA ALA A 16 -5.82 12.51 -15.49
C ALA A 16 -7.04 13.28 -15.99
N ASP A 17 -8.20 13.07 -15.39
CA ASP A 17 -9.43 13.82 -15.67
C ASP A 17 -9.45 15.20 -14.99
N SER A 18 -8.54 15.43 -14.05
CA SER A 18 -8.36 16.70 -13.34
C SER A 18 -6.90 16.85 -12.89
N ASP A 19 -6.45 18.09 -12.83
CA ASP A 19 -5.13 18.49 -12.31
C ASP A 19 -5.11 18.69 -10.78
N ARG A 20 -6.29 18.62 -10.13
CA ARG A 20 -6.43 18.89 -8.71
C ARG A 20 -7.36 17.89 -8.02
N LEU A 21 -6.85 17.31 -6.93
CA LEU A 21 -7.60 16.48 -5.99
C LEU A 21 -8.07 17.35 -4.81
N THR A 22 -9.35 17.25 -4.45
CA THR A 22 -9.92 17.86 -3.24
C THR A 22 -10.81 16.83 -2.52
N ALA A 23 -11.26 17.15 -1.32
CA ALA A 23 -12.17 16.27 -0.57
C ALA A 23 -13.51 16.04 -1.32
N GLU A 24 -13.96 17.03 -2.09
CA GLU A 24 -15.22 16.96 -2.85
C GLU A 24 -15.03 16.41 -4.27
N LYS A 25 -13.78 16.40 -4.79
CA LYS A 25 -13.52 16.05 -6.18
C LYS A 25 -12.40 15.03 -6.29
N PRO A 26 -12.72 13.74 -6.46
CA PRO A 26 -11.75 12.70 -6.77
C PRO A 26 -11.05 12.96 -8.12
N VAL A 27 -9.90 12.35 -8.31
CA VAL A 27 -9.16 12.34 -9.60
C VAL A 27 -9.12 10.92 -10.13
N THR A 28 -9.44 10.77 -11.42
CA THR A 28 -9.32 9.51 -12.14
C THR A 28 -8.10 9.56 -13.06
N LEU A 29 -7.22 8.59 -12.89
CA LEU A 29 -6.10 8.32 -13.78
C LEU A 29 -6.46 7.16 -14.69
N THR A 30 -6.21 7.29 -15.99
CA THR A 30 -6.50 6.26 -16.98
C THR A 30 -5.26 5.98 -17.83
N TRP A 31 -5.01 4.69 -18.09
CA TRP A 31 -3.95 4.24 -18.98
C TRP A 31 -4.41 3.04 -19.79
N ASP A 32 -4.42 3.20 -21.13
CA ASP A 32 -4.57 2.09 -22.06
C ASP A 32 -3.16 1.55 -22.37
N ASN A 33 -2.93 0.26 -22.14
CA ASN A 33 -1.64 -0.35 -22.43
C ASN A 33 -1.40 -0.67 -23.91
N GLY A 34 -2.38 -0.41 -24.79
CA GLY A 34 -2.32 -0.72 -26.22
C GLY A 34 -2.34 -2.20 -26.55
N GLN A 35 -2.58 -3.07 -25.56
CA GLN A 35 -2.54 -4.53 -25.67
C GLN A 35 -3.84 -5.18 -25.18
N GLY A 36 -4.92 -4.41 -25.16
CA GLY A 36 -6.26 -4.88 -24.83
C GLY A 36 -6.60 -4.80 -23.34
N PHE A 37 -5.91 -3.95 -22.57
CA PHE A 37 -6.25 -3.69 -21.16
C PHE A 37 -6.27 -2.20 -20.87
N LEU A 38 -7.36 -1.76 -20.25
CA LEU A 38 -7.56 -0.40 -19.76
C LEU A 38 -7.43 -0.41 -18.23
N PHE A 39 -6.48 0.39 -17.75
CA PHE A 39 -6.23 0.59 -16.33
C PHE A 39 -6.83 1.91 -15.88
N LYS A 40 -7.57 1.89 -14.80
CA LYS A 40 -8.10 3.10 -14.15
C LYS A 40 -7.72 3.11 -12.68
N ARG A 41 -7.40 4.28 -12.15
CA ARG A 41 -7.19 4.54 -10.74
C ARG A 41 -7.98 5.75 -10.33
N VAL A 42 -8.93 5.57 -9.43
CA VAL A 42 -9.66 6.65 -8.78
C VAL A 42 -8.99 6.94 -7.45
N ILE A 43 -8.64 8.19 -7.21
CA ILE A 43 -8.06 8.68 -5.96
C ILE A 43 -9.02 9.69 -5.37
N ALA A 44 -9.54 9.40 -4.19
CA ALA A 44 -10.30 10.32 -3.36
C ALA A 44 -9.52 10.59 -2.06
N VAL A 45 -9.77 11.72 -1.42
CA VAL A 45 -9.21 12.08 -0.12
C VAL A 45 -10.31 12.70 0.73
N ASP A 46 -10.30 12.41 2.02
CA ASP A 46 -11.15 13.13 2.99
C ASP A 46 -10.42 14.31 3.65
N ASP A 47 -11.08 15.01 4.53
CA ASP A 47 -10.54 16.20 5.21
C ASP A 47 -9.47 15.89 6.26
N LEU A 48 -9.26 14.62 6.59
CA LEU A 48 -8.35 14.15 7.65
C LEU A 48 -7.22 13.26 7.11
N TYR A 49 -6.88 13.41 5.80
CA TYR A 49 -5.74 12.75 5.14
C TYR A 49 -5.87 11.24 4.93
N MET A 50 -7.09 10.70 4.94
CA MET A 50 -7.34 9.35 4.47
C MET A 50 -7.66 9.36 2.97
N PHE A 51 -6.81 8.72 2.20
CA PHE A 51 -7.03 8.50 0.77
C PHE A 51 -7.79 7.20 0.55
N THR A 52 -8.75 7.20 -0.36
CA THR A 52 -9.35 5.99 -0.92
C THR A 52 -8.82 5.82 -2.34
N ILE A 53 -8.19 4.68 -2.60
CA ILE A 53 -7.61 4.35 -3.91
C ILE A 53 -8.35 3.12 -4.44
N THR A 54 -9.03 3.30 -5.57
CA THR A 54 -9.70 2.22 -6.28
C THR A 54 -9.00 2.01 -7.62
N ASP A 55 -8.38 0.85 -7.77
CA ASP A 55 -7.79 0.40 -9.02
C ASP A 55 -8.75 -0.53 -9.74
N SER A 56 -8.92 -0.36 -11.05
CA SER A 56 -9.63 -1.30 -11.90
C SER A 56 -8.87 -1.59 -13.18
N VAL A 57 -8.99 -2.81 -13.66
CA VAL A 57 -8.46 -3.24 -14.94
C VAL A 57 -9.57 -3.93 -15.72
N GLU A 58 -9.81 -3.47 -16.94
CA GLU A 58 -10.80 -4.00 -17.87
C GLU A 58 -10.10 -4.57 -19.10
N ALA A 59 -10.54 -5.73 -19.59
CA ALA A 59 -10.14 -6.23 -20.90
C ALA A 59 -10.99 -5.56 -21.98
N THR A 60 -10.36 -4.86 -22.92
CA THR A 60 -11.02 -4.16 -24.04
C THR A 60 -11.19 -5.07 -25.27
N GLY A 61 -10.67 -6.28 -25.21
CA GLY A 61 -10.73 -7.32 -26.24
C GLY A 61 -10.99 -8.70 -25.64
N THR A 62 -10.64 -9.74 -26.38
CA THR A 62 -10.83 -11.15 -25.96
C THR A 62 -9.71 -11.70 -25.10
N GLN A 63 -8.68 -10.91 -24.84
CA GLN A 63 -7.53 -11.31 -24.01
C GLN A 63 -7.95 -11.50 -22.55
N SER A 64 -7.21 -12.35 -21.85
CA SER A 64 -7.27 -12.47 -20.42
C SER A 64 -5.88 -12.40 -19.79
N ALA A 65 -5.80 -11.90 -18.55
CA ALA A 65 -4.56 -11.85 -17.80
C ALA A 65 -4.82 -12.09 -16.31
N THR A 66 -3.89 -12.76 -15.64
CA THR A 66 -3.92 -12.88 -14.18
C THR A 66 -3.06 -11.77 -13.59
N LEU A 67 -3.66 -10.94 -12.75
CA LEU A 67 -3.05 -9.79 -12.13
C LEU A 67 -3.00 -9.97 -10.61
N VAL A 68 -1.97 -9.45 -10.00
CA VAL A 68 -1.81 -9.39 -8.55
C VAL A 68 -1.82 -7.92 -8.13
N PRO A 69 -2.86 -7.43 -7.43
CA PRO A 69 -2.87 -6.07 -6.91
C PRO A 69 -1.77 -5.93 -5.85
N TYR A 70 -0.91 -4.95 -6.04
CA TYR A 70 0.27 -4.71 -5.21
C TYR A 70 0.34 -3.25 -4.76
N SER A 71 0.72 -3.02 -3.53
CA SER A 71 0.88 -1.68 -2.95
C SER A 71 2.14 -1.63 -2.11
N VAL A 72 2.86 -0.52 -2.16
CA VAL A 72 4.10 -0.33 -1.40
C VAL A 72 4.23 1.09 -0.88
N ILE A 73 4.65 1.21 0.38
CA ILE A 73 5.13 2.44 1.00
C ILE A 73 6.63 2.31 1.12
N ARG A 74 7.35 3.34 0.65
CA ARG A 74 8.82 3.39 0.69
C ARG A 74 9.31 4.53 1.55
N ARG A 75 10.29 4.21 2.38
CA ARG A 75 11.07 5.17 3.16
C ARG A 75 12.53 5.10 2.68
N PHE A 76 13.09 6.23 2.32
CA PHE A 76 14.50 6.34 1.94
C PHE A 76 15.33 6.79 3.15
N ASN A 77 16.31 5.98 3.54
CA ASN A 77 17.14 6.12 4.73
C ASN A 77 16.36 6.11 6.05
N LYS A 78 17.09 5.97 7.14
CA LYS A 78 16.53 6.12 8.50
C LYS A 78 16.29 7.59 8.80
N PRO A 79 15.27 7.93 9.61
CA PRO A 79 15.12 9.28 10.10
C PRO A 79 16.31 9.65 10.99
N HIS A 80 16.82 10.88 10.84
CA HIS A 80 17.78 11.46 11.77
C HIS A 80 16.99 12.08 12.92
N VAL A 81 16.90 11.38 14.04
CA VAL A 81 16.23 11.90 15.24
C VAL A 81 17.24 12.29 16.27
N ALA A 82 17.31 13.59 16.57
CA ALA A 82 18.02 14.09 17.72
C ALA A 82 17.10 13.95 18.97
N GLY A 83 17.45 13.07 19.90
CA GLY A 83 16.71 12.97 21.17
C GLY A 83 16.68 11.54 21.74
N THR A 84 16.58 11.47 23.07
CA THR A 84 16.78 10.25 23.86
C THR A 84 15.51 9.41 24.04
N TYR A 85 14.35 9.89 23.62
CA TYR A 85 13.07 9.19 23.77
C TYR A 85 12.35 9.13 22.43
N VAL A 86 12.39 7.95 21.82
CA VAL A 86 11.71 7.71 20.56
C VAL A 86 10.65 6.65 20.83
N LEU A 87 9.40 7.00 20.57
CA LEU A 87 8.34 6.04 20.32
C LEU A 87 8.78 5.17 19.13
N HIS A 88 8.10 4.04 18.90
CA HIS A 88 8.45 3.15 17.81
C HIS A 88 8.60 3.89 16.47
N GLU A 89 9.75 3.73 15.81
CA GLU A 89 10.01 4.16 14.44
C GLU A 89 10.38 2.94 13.59
N GLY A 90 9.72 2.80 12.44
CA GLY A 90 9.91 1.66 11.56
C GLY A 90 8.58 1.18 10.96
N PHE A 91 8.51 -0.09 10.74
CA PHE A 91 7.31 -0.75 10.26
C PHE A 91 6.31 -0.96 11.38
N VAL A 92 5.04 -0.77 11.07
CA VAL A 92 3.93 -0.92 12.00
C VAL A 92 2.72 -1.47 11.27
N GLY A 93 1.98 -2.34 11.96
CA GLY A 93 0.72 -2.87 11.44
C GLY A 93 0.02 -3.79 12.41
N VAL A 94 -1.19 -4.15 12.04
CA VAL A 94 -1.94 -5.24 12.66
C VAL A 94 -2.30 -6.22 11.55
N MET A 95 -1.77 -7.42 11.64
CA MET A 95 -1.94 -8.46 10.62
C MET A 95 -3.13 -9.36 10.98
N GLY A 96 -4.33 -8.75 11.08
CA GLY A 96 -5.53 -9.45 11.46
C GLY A 96 -5.35 -10.22 12.77
N ASP A 97 -5.67 -11.50 12.76
CA ASP A 97 -5.57 -12.39 13.95
C ASP A 97 -4.12 -12.72 14.35
N GLN A 98 -3.14 -12.44 13.47
CA GLN A 98 -1.71 -12.59 13.81
C GLN A 98 -1.21 -11.48 14.76
N GLY A 99 -2.02 -10.44 14.97
CA GLY A 99 -1.81 -9.38 15.94
C GLY A 99 -0.86 -8.28 15.49
N LEU A 100 -0.31 -7.58 16.49
CA LEU A 100 0.57 -6.42 16.28
C LEU A 100 1.88 -6.85 15.61
N ALA A 101 2.25 -6.14 14.56
CA ALA A 101 3.45 -6.36 13.77
C ALA A 101 4.29 -5.08 13.79
N GLU A 102 5.29 -5.03 14.64
CA GLU A 102 6.26 -3.94 14.76
C GLU A 102 7.66 -4.43 14.42
N LEU A 103 8.36 -3.68 13.59
CA LEU A 103 9.74 -3.97 13.24
C LEU A 103 10.51 -2.65 13.07
N THR A 104 11.45 -2.36 13.96
CA THR A 104 12.29 -1.18 13.82
C THR A 104 13.19 -1.30 12.59
N TYR A 105 13.63 -0.18 12.05
CA TYR A 105 14.55 -0.17 10.90
C TYR A 105 15.82 -0.98 11.16
N ASP A 106 16.39 -0.88 12.37
CA ASP A 106 17.60 -1.63 12.74
C ASP A 106 17.36 -3.15 12.82
N LYS A 107 16.18 -3.56 13.26
CA LYS A 107 15.82 -4.99 13.26
C LYS A 107 15.56 -5.50 11.85
N ALA A 108 14.97 -4.67 10.98
CA ALA A 108 14.77 -5.04 9.57
C ALA A 108 16.11 -5.23 8.84
N ASP A 109 17.09 -4.35 9.08
CA ASP A 109 18.44 -4.47 8.52
C ASP A 109 19.15 -5.77 8.89
N LYS A 110 18.81 -6.32 10.06
CA LYS A 110 19.38 -7.57 10.62
C LYS A 110 18.44 -8.76 10.45
N GLY A 111 17.29 -8.56 9.84
CA GLY A 111 16.27 -9.60 9.63
C GLY A 111 16.73 -10.70 8.68
N ASP A 112 15.88 -11.69 8.51
CA ASP A 112 16.13 -12.81 7.60
C ASP A 112 16.11 -12.35 6.15
N ALA A 113 16.86 -13.06 5.31
CA ALA A 113 16.82 -12.86 3.86
C ALA A 113 15.44 -13.24 3.32
N LEU A 114 14.86 -12.36 2.49
CA LEU A 114 13.55 -12.57 1.90
C LEU A 114 13.64 -13.16 0.49
N PRO A 115 12.70 -14.02 0.07
CA PRO A 115 12.72 -14.65 -1.25
C PRO A 115 12.74 -13.65 -2.41
N ALA A 116 12.07 -12.50 -2.24
CA ALA A 116 12.03 -11.43 -3.24
C ALA A 116 13.20 -10.43 -3.11
N GLY A 117 14.23 -10.77 -2.34
CA GLY A 117 15.40 -9.94 -2.06
C GLY A 117 15.20 -9.00 -0.86
N GLY A 118 16.33 -8.48 -0.35
CA GLY A 118 16.35 -7.71 0.90
C GLY A 118 16.26 -8.56 2.15
N LYS A 119 16.08 -7.90 3.30
CA LYS A 119 15.95 -8.53 4.63
C LYS A 119 14.71 -8.03 5.34
N GLY A 120 14.14 -8.83 6.23
CA GLY A 120 12.98 -8.38 7.01
C GLY A 120 12.05 -9.50 7.43
N LYS A 121 10.75 -9.28 7.26
CA LYS A 121 9.72 -10.24 7.69
C LYS A 121 8.52 -10.26 6.75
N GLU A 122 8.02 -11.46 6.47
CA GLU A 122 6.79 -11.70 5.73
C GLU A 122 5.65 -12.12 6.67
N TYR A 123 4.45 -11.71 6.31
CA TYR A 123 3.20 -12.09 6.95
C TYR A 123 2.26 -12.62 5.86
N LYS A 124 1.86 -13.88 5.98
CA LYS A 124 1.05 -14.55 4.98
C LYS A 124 -0.41 -14.64 5.40
N ALA A 125 -1.31 -14.45 4.42
CA ALA A 125 -2.75 -14.61 4.61
C ALA A 125 -3.32 -13.82 5.79
N ALA A 126 -2.81 -12.61 6.04
CA ALA A 126 -3.41 -11.69 7.00
C ALA A 126 -4.80 -11.27 6.54
N VAL A 127 -5.74 -11.04 7.44
CA VAL A 127 -7.10 -10.61 7.11
C VAL A 127 -7.43 -9.35 7.89
N GLY A 128 -7.76 -8.26 7.19
CA GLY A 128 -8.05 -6.98 7.81
C GLY A 128 -6.81 -6.34 8.48
N GLY A 129 -7.05 -5.38 9.38
CA GLY A 129 -5.98 -4.62 10.02
C GLY A 129 -5.38 -3.55 9.12
N PHE A 130 -4.08 -3.31 9.26
CA PHE A 130 -3.33 -2.33 8.46
C PHE A 130 -1.85 -2.68 8.40
N THR A 131 -1.12 -2.07 7.46
CA THR A 131 0.33 -2.24 7.30
C THR A 131 0.96 -0.95 6.81
N GLY A 132 2.10 -0.55 7.39
CA GLY A 132 2.73 0.71 7.01
C GLY A 132 4.06 0.98 7.68
N ILE A 133 4.40 2.27 7.67
CA ILE A 133 5.64 2.81 8.24
C ILE A 133 5.27 4.00 9.13
N THR A 134 5.92 4.10 10.28
CA THR A 134 5.78 5.23 11.21
C THR A 134 7.14 5.81 11.55
N ASP A 135 7.21 7.12 11.53
CA ASP A 135 8.29 7.93 12.09
C ASP A 135 7.76 8.64 13.36
N LYS A 136 8.56 9.49 13.98
CA LYS A 136 8.21 10.15 15.26
C LYS A 136 6.84 10.86 15.24
N TYR A 137 6.53 11.58 14.16
CA TYR A 137 5.31 12.41 14.08
C TYR A 137 4.38 12.00 12.92
N TRP A 138 4.86 11.22 11.97
CA TRP A 138 4.16 10.90 10.74
C TRP A 138 3.99 9.41 10.58
N ALA A 139 2.91 9.02 9.95
CA ALA A 139 2.68 7.65 9.53
C ALA A 139 2.13 7.60 8.10
N ALA A 140 2.46 6.51 7.41
CA ALA A 140 1.82 6.11 6.18
C ALA A 140 1.41 4.65 6.31
N ALA A 141 0.14 4.35 6.12
CA ALA A 141 -0.38 3.00 6.30
C ALA A 141 -1.47 2.65 5.28
N PHE A 142 -1.37 1.48 4.69
CA PHE A 142 -2.45 0.87 3.93
C PHE A 142 -3.44 0.20 4.87
N VAL A 143 -4.72 0.44 4.62
CA VAL A 143 -5.85 -0.20 5.28
C VAL A 143 -6.66 -0.92 4.20
N PRO A 144 -6.55 -2.25 4.09
CA PRO A 144 -7.38 -3.04 3.18
C PRO A 144 -8.84 -3.07 3.67
N ASP A 145 -9.73 -3.61 2.86
CA ASP A 145 -11.03 -4.06 3.36
C ASP A 145 -10.81 -5.05 4.51
N GLN A 146 -11.55 -4.90 5.60
CA GLN A 146 -11.30 -5.67 6.83
C GLN A 146 -11.65 -7.16 6.71
N SER A 147 -12.31 -7.56 5.64
CA SER A 147 -12.55 -8.96 5.27
C SER A 147 -11.56 -9.49 4.23
N GLN A 148 -10.71 -8.61 3.67
CA GLN A 148 -9.77 -8.96 2.60
C GLN A 148 -8.55 -9.68 3.15
N SER A 149 -8.23 -10.84 2.56
CA SER A 149 -6.95 -11.52 2.79
C SER A 149 -5.84 -10.91 1.94
N TYR A 150 -4.64 -10.80 2.49
CA TYR A 150 -3.45 -10.29 1.82
C TYR A 150 -2.17 -10.85 2.42
N ASP A 151 -1.09 -10.78 1.65
CA ASP A 151 0.27 -10.96 2.17
C ASP A 151 0.89 -9.58 2.40
N ALA A 152 1.63 -9.40 3.49
CA ALA A 152 2.39 -8.20 3.77
C ALA A 152 3.87 -8.51 3.98
N THR A 153 4.74 -7.57 3.60
CA THR A 153 6.18 -7.71 3.79
C THR A 153 6.76 -6.42 4.33
N TYR A 154 7.57 -6.53 5.35
CA TYR A 154 8.46 -5.48 5.84
C TYR A 154 9.86 -5.79 5.39
N ARG A 155 10.42 -4.91 4.55
CA ARG A 155 11.67 -5.17 3.84
C ARG A 155 12.65 -4.02 3.97
N SER A 156 13.90 -4.34 4.27
CA SER A 156 15.05 -3.47 4.14
C SER A 156 15.87 -3.90 2.92
N VAL A 157 16.10 -2.98 1.99
CA VAL A 157 16.91 -3.20 0.79
C VAL A 157 18.16 -2.36 0.88
N GLU A 158 19.32 -3.01 0.78
CA GLU A 158 20.61 -2.36 0.76
C GLU A 158 20.95 -1.88 -0.66
N GLY A 159 21.52 -0.68 -0.75
CA GLY A 159 21.93 -0.05 -2.00
C GLY A 159 22.67 1.24 -1.71
N THR A 160 22.92 2.05 -2.73
CA THR A 160 23.49 3.41 -2.59
C THR A 160 22.68 4.24 -1.60
N THR A 161 21.36 4.07 -1.65
CA THR A 161 20.41 4.57 -0.66
C THR A 161 19.70 3.37 -0.07
N ARG A 162 19.66 3.28 1.26
CA ARG A 162 18.88 2.23 1.92
C ARG A 162 17.41 2.50 1.78
N ILE A 163 16.64 1.48 1.42
CA ILE A 163 15.20 1.58 1.20
C ILE A 163 14.48 0.65 2.18
N TYR A 164 13.46 1.17 2.85
CA TYR A 164 12.54 0.41 3.68
C TYR A 164 11.19 0.37 3.00
N GLU A 165 10.66 -0.83 2.79
CA GLU A 165 9.39 -1.05 2.08
C GLU A 165 8.41 -1.79 2.98
N ALA A 166 7.23 -1.21 3.19
CA ALA A 166 6.06 -1.91 3.68
C ALA A 166 5.16 -2.18 2.49
N ASP A 167 4.98 -3.43 2.12
CA ASP A 167 4.15 -3.80 1.00
C ASP A 167 2.93 -4.63 1.41
N MET A 168 1.93 -4.60 0.54
CA MET A 168 0.71 -5.37 0.64
C MET A 168 0.38 -5.95 -0.74
N MET A 169 0.16 -7.25 -0.79
CA MET A 169 -0.15 -7.99 -2.00
C MET A 169 -1.46 -8.76 -1.83
N LEU A 170 -2.44 -8.46 -2.66
CA LEU A 170 -3.73 -9.16 -2.67
C LEU A 170 -3.64 -10.46 -3.48
N PRO A 171 -4.59 -11.38 -3.30
CA PRO A 171 -4.68 -12.58 -4.12
C PRO A 171 -4.74 -12.26 -5.61
N ALA A 172 -4.20 -13.15 -6.41
CA ALA A 172 -4.26 -13.04 -7.86
C ALA A 172 -5.71 -13.11 -8.36
N ALA A 173 -6.05 -12.27 -9.33
CA ALA A 173 -7.36 -12.23 -9.95
C ALA A 173 -7.22 -12.20 -11.48
N THR A 174 -8.12 -12.87 -12.18
CA THR A 174 -8.11 -12.93 -13.65
C THR A 174 -9.06 -11.88 -14.21
N VAL A 175 -8.52 -10.97 -15.02
CA VAL A 175 -9.29 -10.04 -15.84
C VAL A 175 -9.56 -10.69 -17.20
N SER A 176 -10.80 -10.60 -17.66
CA SER A 176 -11.23 -11.05 -18.99
C SER A 176 -12.37 -10.16 -19.50
N GLN A 177 -12.76 -10.35 -20.75
CA GLN A 177 -13.85 -9.57 -21.34
C GLN A 177 -15.13 -9.70 -20.50
N GLY A 178 -15.69 -8.57 -20.10
CA GLY A 178 -16.89 -8.50 -19.23
C GLY A 178 -16.66 -8.84 -17.75
N SER A 179 -15.41 -9.16 -17.35
CA SER A 179 -15.03 -9.47 -15.96
C SER A 179 -13.84 -8.63 -15.53
N PRO A 180 -14.06 -7.36 -15.14
CA PRO A 180 -12.99 -6.50 -14.67
C PRO A 180 -12.45 -6.96 -13.31
N VAL A 181 -11.19 -6.67 -13.05
CA VAL A 181 -10.58 -6.80 -11.72
C VAL A 181 -10.63 -5.44 -11.04
N ILE A 182 -11.19 -5.38 -9.84
CA ILE A 182 -11.29 -4.16 -9.03
C ILE A 182 -10.63 -4.43 -7.68
N SER A 183 -9.82 -3.48 -7.24
CA SER A 183 -9.14 -3.50 -5.95
C SER A 183 -9.25 -2.13 -5.29
N ALA A 184 -9.86 -2.08 -4.11
CA ALA A 184 -9.97 -0.87 -3.32
C ALA A 184 -9.17 -1.00 -2.02
N LYS A 185 -8.54 0.10 -1.60
CA LYS A 185 -7.81 0.21 -0.35
C LYS A 185 -7.84 1.65 0.15
N ARG A 186 -7.64 1.81 1.44
CA ARG A 186 -7.38 3.13 2.01
C ARG A 186 -5.89 3.30 2.26
N LEU A 187 -5.43 4.53 2.21
CA LEU A 187 -4.07 4.93 2.53
C LEU A 187 -4.14 6.15 3.44
N PHE A 188 -3.74 5.97 4.68
CA PHE A 188 -3.47 7.09 5.59
C PHE A 188 -2.06 7.63 5.32
N VAL A 189 -1.93 8.94 5.15
CA VAL A 189 -0.63 9.63 5.08
C VAL A 189 -0.77 10.94 5.81
N GLY A 190 -0.29 11.02 7.05
CA GLY A 190 -0.49 12.21 7.85
C GLY A 190 0.27 12.22 9.17
N ALA A 191 0.07 13.31 9.91
CA ALA A 191 0.52 13.42 11.28
C ALA A 191 -0.26 12.45 12.18
N LYS A 192 0.43 11.90 13.19
CA LYS A 192 -0.18 11.01 14.19
C LYS A 192 -0.94 11.82 15.23
N GLU A 193 -2.01 12.48 14.82
CA GLU A 193 -2.91 13.19 15.72
C GLU A 193 -3.88 12.20 16.35
N VAL A 194 -3.85 12.06 17.67
CA VAL A 194 -4.65 11.08 18.44
C VAL A 194 -6.12 11.09 18.02
N LYS A 195 -6.76 12.25 17.98
CA LYS A 195 -8.18 12.37 17.60
C LYS A 195 -8.49 11.86 16.19
N THR A 196 -7.58 12.09 15.25
CA THR A 196 -7.73 11.67 13.86
C THR A 196 -7.59 10.15 13.76
N VAL A 197 -6.58 9.60 14.41
CA VAL A 197 -6.27 8.16 14.36
C VAL A 197 -7.34 7.35 15.08
N ASP A 198 -7.78 7.80 16.27
CA ASP A 198 -8.88 7.19 17.04
C ASP A 198 -10.20 7.23 16.24
N GLY A 199 -10.48 8.36 15.57
CA GLY A 199 -11.65 8.51 14.71
C GLY A 199 -11.69 7.47 13.58
N TYR A 200 -10.57 7.22 12.93
CA TYR A 200 -10.46 6.19 11.90
C TYR A 200 -10.50 4.78 12.48
N SER A 201 -9.84 4.55 13.62
CA SER A 201 -9.90 3.27 14.33
C SER A 201 -11.36 2.86 14.59
N ALA A 202 -12.15 3.78 15.12
CA ALA A 202 -13.58 3.54 15.40
C ALA A 202 -14.43 3.42 14.13
N SER A 203 -14.31 4.38 13.19
CA SER A 203 -15.20 4.46 12.01
C SER A 203 -14.96 3.36 10.99
N LEU A 204 -13.73 2.88 10.87
CA LEU A 204 -13.32 1.84 9.93
C LEU A 204 -13.14 0.47 10.61
N ASN A 205 -13.41 0.38 11.93
CA ASN A 205 -13.22 -0.83 12.73
C ASN A 205 -11.81 -1.44 12.59
N ILE A 206 -10.79 -0.56 12.61
CA ILE A 206 -9.40 -0.95 12.48
C ILE A 206 -8.84 -1.14 13.89
N LYS A 207 -8.61 -2.37 14.30
CA LYS A 207 -8.05 -2.67 15.62
C LYS A 207 -6.64 -2.09 15.76
N ARG A 208 -6.38 -1.39 16.89
CA ARG A 208 -5.06 -0.84 17.26
C ARG A 208 -4.44 0.06 16.19
N PHE A 209 -5.26 0.85 15.52
CA PHE A 209 -4.79 1.88 14.60
C PHE A 209 -4.34 3.14 15.37
N ASP A 210 -4.82 3.31 16.58
CA ASP A 210 -4.53 4.32 17.61
C ASP A 210 -3.22 4.06 18.36
#